data_efb2769fc596fa934f129a3a1d76c40f
#
_entry.id   efb2769fc596fa934f129a3a1d76c40f
#
_cell.length_a   1.000
_cell.length_b   1.000
_cell.length_c   1.000
_cell.angle_alpha   90.00
_cell.angle_beta   90.00
_cell.angle_gamma   90.00
#
_symmetry.space_group_name_H-M   'P 1'
#
loop_
_entity.id
_entity.type
_entity.pdbx_description
1 polymer ?
#
loop_
_entity_poly.entity_id
_entity_poly.type
_entity_poly.pdbx_seq_one_letter_code
_entity_poly.pdbx_strand_id
1 'polypeptide(L)'
;MSLAAAFAVTFTAAFIAGCAGGPSATPAASAPDAATLIARAEQALGAANATTLSVTARGSGSTFGQAYVPNNVWPALTYSVLSRSFNFETGAMREEYGRARAEPNGGGAVPLMGQGEQRVVGFVRENFAWNQAGTAVAAAPLAVAGRQHDLWLATPHGALKAAKRFNATSGTRTVDGKTYNTLAFAVPGAFAATLLLDADNTVARIDSTQPNPVLGDTATVTTFTDYRDIGGTLRFPMRLRQQMGGHEVLDLAAAQVTLGTPVDIAVPDNVRGFRENVAVMPVAEGVWFLGGGSHNSVAIEMDKEIVLVEAPLYDGRTLAVFAAANALVLGKKVGTVINSHHHFDHAGGLRTAAGEGATIVVNAAAKPYFERAFANPNKVAPDHLAASGKSPRLTASAASTSSPTASARSRCTSCKAARARQRLPHGLAAQGAPADRGRRLHAGAAEQPAAAGAQRQQRELVQNIERSWVQRRPSCRCTAAWCR
;
A
#
# COMPACT_ATOMS: atom_id res chain seq x y z
N MET A 1 -5.49 29.74 -58.74
CA MET A 1 -5.57 29.17 -60.12
C MET A 1 -4.84 27.85 -60.11
N SER A 2 -5.49 26.82 -60.69
CA SER A 2 -5.04 25.52 -61.14
C SER A 2 -4.83 24.47 -60.04
N LEU A 3 -5.32 23.36 -60.10
CA LEU A 3 -6.32 22.48 -60.75
C LEU A 3 -5.97 21.08 -60.20
N ALA A 4 -6.91 20.42 -59.65
CA ALA A 4 -6.86 19.02 -59.23
C ALA A 4 -6.96 18.11 -60.45
N ALA A 5 -6.25 16.99 -60.42
CA ALA A 5 -6.48 15.88 -61.35
C ALA A 5 -6.74 14.60 -60.53
N ALA A 6 -7.97 14.11 -60.59
CA ALA A 6 -8.37 12.81 -60.08
C ALA A 6 -8.14 11.75 -61.17
N PHE A 7 -7.46 10.66 -60.80
CA PHE A 7 -7.39 9.44 -61.62
C PHE A 7 -8.33 8.37 -61.02
N ALA A 8 -9.38 8.07 -61.78
CA ALA A 8 -10.25 6.93 -61.49
C ALA A 8 -9.72 5.70 -62.27
N VAL A 9 -9.39 4.66 -61.53
CA VAL A 9 -9.04 3.33 -62.11
C VAL A 9 -10.24 2.41 -61.85
N THR A 10 -10.95 2.07 -62.92
CA THR A 10 -12.00 1.07 -62.94
C THR A 10 -11.39 -0.32 -63.09
N PHE A 11 -11.56 -1.16 -62.06
CA PHE A 11 -11.27 -2.58 -62.14
C PHE A 11 -12.56 -3.37 -62.41
N THR A 12 -12.62 -4.00 -63.59
CA THR A 12 -13.66 -4.95 -63.95
C THR A 12 -13.33 -6.30 -63.34
N ALA A 13 -14.10 -6.79 -62.37
CA ALA A 13 -13.95 -8.11 -61.82
C ALA A 13 -14.87 -9.10 -62.56
N ALA A 14 -14.30 -10.09 -63.16
CA ALA A 14 -14.97 -11.21 -63.77
C ALA A 14 -15.41 -12.22 -62.67
N PHE A 15 -16.71 -12.49 -62.56
CA PHE A 15 -17.29 -13.52 -61.69
C PHE A 15 -17.03 -14.91 -62.29
N ILE A 16 -16.21 -15.71 -61.57
CA ILE A 16 -16.19 -17.17 -61.78
C ILE A 16 -16.94 -17.78 -60.61
N ALA A 17 -18.12 -18.31 -60.90
CA ALA A 17 -18.90 -19.09 -59.94
C ALA A 17 -18.29 -20.50 -59.83
N GLY A 18 -17.54 -20.73 -58.70
CA GLY A 18 -17.05 -22.04 -58.30
C GLY A 18 -17.81 -22.47 -57.05
N CYS A 19 -18.73 -23.38 -57.15
CA CYS A 19 -19.31 -24.08 -56.01
C CYS A 19 -18.26 -25.00 -55.40
N ALA A 20 -17.63 -24.56 -54.28
CA ALA A 20 -16.90 -25.46 -53.37
C ALA A 20 -17.56 -25.31 -52.00
N GLY A 21 -18.32 -26.31 -51.60
CA GLY A 21 -18.85 -26.45 -50.25
C GLY A 21 -17.67 -26.61 -49.25
N GLY A 22 -17.26 -25.48 -48.66
CA GLY A 22 -16.36 -25.51 -47.49
C GLY A 22 -17.13 -26.04 -46.29
N PRO A 23 -16.47 -26.74 -45.38
CA PRO A 23 -17.13 -27.16 -44.13
C PRO A 23 -17.63 -25.92 -43.37
N SER A 24 -18.93 -25.92 -43.09
CA SER A 24 -19.58 -24.93 -42.22
C SER A 24 -18.81 -24.90 -40.88
N ALA A 25 -18.09 -23.82 -40.63
CA ALA A 25 -17.50 -23.58 -39.30
C ALA A 25 -18.67 -23.60 -38.30
N THR A 26 -18.70 -24.63 -37.47
CA THR A 26 -19.64 -24.69 -36.34
C THR A 26 -19.47 -23.40 -35.54
N PRO A 27 -20.52 -22.62 -35.29
CA PRO A 27 -20.40 -21.42 -34.47
C PRO A 27 -19.75 -21.82 -33.13
N ALA A 28 -18.67 -21.15 -32.76
CA ALA A 28 -18.08 -21.36 -31.44
C ALA A 28 -19.20 -21.15 -30.40
N ALA A 29 -19.45 -22.19 -29.59
CA ALA A 29 -20.48 -22.11 -28.57
C ALA A 29 -20.21 -20.88 -27.71
N SER A 30 -21.18 -19.97 -27.63
CA SER A 30 -21.08 -18.80 -26.76
C SER A 30 -20.85 -19.27 -25.32
N ALA A 31 -19.99 -18.59 -24.59
CA ALA A 31 -19.78 -18.91 -23.16
C ALA A 31 -21.15 -18.90 -22.44
N PRO A 32 -21.37 -19.83 -21.48
CA PRO A 32 -22.57 -19.80 -20.67
C PRO A 32 -22.74 -18.44 -19.99
N ASP A 33 -23.99 -18.02 -19.75
CA ASP A 33 -24.24 -16.79 -19.02
C ASP A 33 -23.69 -16.83 -17.58
N ALA A 34 -23.52 -15.65 -16.96
CA ALA A 34 -22.90 -15.54 -15.65
C ALA A 34 -23.69 -16.28 -14.55
N ALA A 35 -25.02 -16.24 -14.58
CA ALA A 35 -25.84 -16.93 -13.59
C ALA A 35 -25.65 -18.46 -13.67
N THR A 36 -25.61 -19.00 -14.88
CA THR A 36 -25.33 -20.42 -15.12
C THR A 36 -23.91 -20.82 -14.62
N LEU A 37 -22.89 -20.01 -14.91
CA LEU A 37 -21.54 -20.27 -14.44
C LEU A 37 -21.44 -20.21 -12.92
N ILE A 38 -22.06 -19.22 -12.28
CA ILE A 38 -22.10 -19.09 -10.82
C ILE A 38 -22.78 -20.33 -10.21
N ALA A 39 -23.96 -20.71 -10.72
CA ALA A 39 -24.68 -21.86 -10.19
C ALA A 39 -23.88 -23.17 -10.28
N ARG A 40 -23.21 -23.42 -11.43
CA ARG A 40 -22.35 -24.59 -11.61
C ARG A 40 -21.16 -24.57 -10.64
N ALA A 41 -20.52 -23.41 -10.46
CA ALA A 41 -19.39 -23.28 -9.55
C ALA A 41 -19.83 -23.37 -8.06
N GLU A 42 -20.97 -22.79 -7.69
CA GLU A 42 -21.56 -22.96 -6.36
C GLU A 42 -21.90 -24.44 -6.06
N GLN A 43 -22.39 -25.18 -7.04
CA GLN A 43 -22.63 -26.61 -6.92
C GLN A 43 -21.32 -27.40 -6.78
N ALA A 44 -20.33 -27.12 -7.62
CA ALA A 44 -19.03 -27.80 -7.61
C ALA A 44 -18.27 -27.61 -6.30
N LEU A 45 -18.44 -26.47 -5.64
CA LEU A 45 -17.75 -26.11 -4.40
C LEU A 45 -18.60 -26.32 -3.14
N GLY A 46 -19.89 -26.67 -3.26
CA GLY A 46 -20.80 -26.69 -2.11
C GLY A 46 -21.03 -25.29 -1.52
N ALA A 47 -20.85 -24.25 -2.34
CA ALA A 47 -20.79 -22.88 -1.88
C ALA A 47 -22.17 -22.21 -1.70
N ALA A 48 -23.25 -22.80 -2.24
CA ALA A 48 -24.57 -22.17 -2.24
C ALA A 48 -25.03 -21.75 -0.83
N ASN A 49 -24.84 -22.62 0.15
CA ASN A 49 -25.23 -22.40 1.55
C ASN A 49 -24.12 -21.85 2.44
N ALA A 50 -22.96 -21.51 1.89
CA ALA A 50 -21.84 -20.95 2.63
C ALA A 50 -22.08 -19.46 2.95
N THR A 51 -22.83 -19.16 3.99
CA THR A 51 -23.07 -17.78 4.47
C THR A 51 -21.92 -17.31 5.36
N THR A 52 -21.35 -18.21 6.17
CA THR A 52 -20.17 -17.99 6.98
C THR A 52 -19.13 -19.09 6.76
N LEU A 53 -17.86 -18.72 6.81
CA LEU A 53 -16.72 -19.62 6.60
C LEU A 53 -15.58 -19.20 7.55
N SER A 54 -14.93 -20.15 8.15
CA SER A 54 -13.68 -19.92 8.89
C SER A 54 -12.57 -20.79 8.32
N VAL A 55 -11.41 -20.19 8.08
CA VAL A 55 -10.21 -20.85 7.55
C VAL A 55 -9.04 -20.51 8.43
N THR A 56 -8.30 -21.53 8.87
CA THR A 56 -7.00 -21.36 9.52
C THR A 56 -5.93 -21.98 8.65
N ALA A 57 -4.90 -21.22 8.36
CA ALA A 57 -3.79 -21.60 7.49
C ALA A 57 -2.45 -21.26 8.13
N ARG A 58 -1.38 -21.80 7.56
CA ARG A 58 0.01 -21.46 7.87
C ARG A 58 0.82 -21.41 6.59
N GLY A 59 1.98 -20.76 6.61
CA GLY A 59 2.82 -20.71 5.41
C GLY A 59 3.84 -19.58 5.43
N SER A 60 4.08 -19.04 4.28
CA SER A 60 5.03 -17.95 4.05
C SER A 60 4.37 -16.76 3.36
N GLY A 61 5.08 -15.65 3.32
CA GLY A 61 4.68 -14.47 2.60
C GLY A 61 5.79 -13.42 2.57
N SER A 62 5.42 -12.17 2.31
CA SER A 62 6.37 -11.07 2.33
C SER A 62 5.77 -9.81 2.94
N THR A 63 6.64 -8.92 3.45
CA THR A 63 6.23 -7.62 3.98
C THR A 63 6.06 -6.64 2.82
N PHE A 64 4.83 -6.54 2.31
CA PHE A 64 4.47 -5.70 1.17
C PHE A 64 4.89 -4.25 1.36
N GLY A 65 5.55 -3.68 0.36
CA GLY A 65 5.98 -2.29 0.35
C GLY A 65 7.24 -1.98 1.17
N GLN A 66 7.96 -2.99 1.68
CA GLN A 66 9.11 -2.83 2.57
C GLN A 66 10.42 -3.36 1.95
N ALA A 67 10.58 -3.27 0.62
CA ALA A 67 11.80 -3.70 -0.05
C ALA A 67 13.02 -2.89 0.44
N TYR A 68 14.18 -3.53 0.57
CA TYR A 68 15.42 -2.86 1.02
C TYR A 68 15.93 -1.82 0.02
N VAL A 69 15.70 -2.08 -1.26
CA VAL A 69 15.97 -1.14 -2.34
C VAL A 69 14.75 -1.09 -3.27
N PRO A 70 14.50 0.04 -3.95
CA PRO A 70 13.39 0.16 -4.89
C PRO A 70 13.40 -0.95 -5.95
N ASN A 71 12.24 -1.52 -6.23
CA ASN A 71 12.03 -2.62 -7.21
C ASN A 71 12.63 -3.98 -6.83
N ASN A 72 13.11 -4.17 -5.63
CA ASN A 72 13.55 -5.47 -5.16
C ASN A 72 12.40 -6.27 -4.54
N VAL A 73 12.63 -7.55 -4.28
CA VAL A 73 11.69 -8.41 -3.55
C VAL A 73 11.46 -7.87 -2.13
N TRP A 74 10.27 -8.11 -1.63
CA TRP A 74 9.94 -7.73 -0.27
C TRP A 74 10.46 -8.73 0.75
N PRO A 75 10.81 -8.30 1.95
CA PRO A 75 11.33 -9.16 3.00
C PRO A 75 10.40 -10.32 3.32
N ALA A 76 10.95 -11.52 3.35
CA ALA A 76 10.19 -12.75 3.57
C ALA A 76 9.67 -12.87 5.00
N LEU A 77 8.48 -13.44 5.14
CA LEU A 77 7.78 -13.72 6.39
C LEU A 77 7.42 -15.20 6.49
N THR A 78 7.34 -15.68 7.72
CA THR A 78 6.62 -16.90 8.07
C THR A 78 5.34 -16.55 8.79
N TYR A 79 4.26 -17.27 8.46
CA TYR A 79 2.99 -17.22 9.18
C TYR A 79 2.85 -18.52 10.00
N SER A 80 2.97 -18.42 11.31
CA SER A 80 2.68 -19.54 12.23
C SER A 80 1.19 -19.86 12.25
N VAL A 81 0.37 -18.83 12.06
CA VAL A 81 -1.07 -18.88 11.90
C VAL A 81 -1.55 -17.71 11.08
N LEU A 82 -2.50 -17.96 10.18
CA LEU A 82 -3.36 -16.96 9.58
C LEU A 82 -4.78 -17.54 9.61
N SER A 83 -5.65 -16.93 10.41
CA SER A 83 -7.03 -17.36 10.57
C SER A 83 -7.96 -16.24 10.09
N ARG A 84 -8.91 -16.60 9.21
CA ARG A 84 -9.92 -15.68 8.69
C ARG A 84 -11.31 -16.26 8.92
N SER A 85 -12.19 -15.44 9.45
CA SER A 85 -13.61 -15.77 9.62
C SER A 85 -14.44 -14.77 8.85
N PHE A 86 -15.24 -15.27 7.92
CA PHE A 86 -16.00 -14.51 6.94
C PHE A 86 -17.50 -14.59 7.26
N ASN A 87 -18.20 -13.48 7.12
CA ASN A 87 -19.64 -13.41 6.98
C ASN A 87 -19.96 -12.72 5.64
N PHE A 88 -20.32 -13.51 4.65
CA PHE A 88 -20.56 -13.03 3.29
C PHE A 88 -21.93 -12.31 3.14
N GLU A 89 -22.87 -12.54 4.06
CA GLU A 89 -24.17 -11.83 4.06
C GLU A 89 -23.99 -10.39 4.53
N THR A 90 -23.34 -10.21 5.67
CA THR A 90 -23.09 -8.88 6.22
C THR A 90 -21.90 -8.16 5.59
N GLY A 91 -21.08 -8.86 4.80
CA GLY A 91 -19.86 -8.31 4.23
C GLY A 91 -18.83 -7.97 5.31
N ALA A 92 -18.59 -8.90 6.24
CA ALA A 92 -17.69 -8.70 7.36
C ALA A 92 -16.64 -9.81 7.45
N MET A 93 -15.42 -9.47 7.89
CA MET A 93 -14.34 -10.42 8.12
C MET A 93 -13.55 -10.05 9.37
N ARG A 94 -13.20 -11.09 10.15
CA ARG A 94 -12.16 -11.04 11.18
C ARG A 94 -10.94 -11.79 10.67
N GLU A 95 -9.78 -11.19 10.83
CA GLU A 95 -8.50 -11.79 10.53
C GLU A 95 -7.62 -11.81 11.79
N GLU A 96 -6.95 -12.93 12.03
CA GLU A 96 -5.92 -13.04 13.06
C GLU A 96 -4.71 -13.73 12.47
N TYR A 97 -3.54 -13.13 12.64
CA TYR A 97 -2.30 -13.74 12.21
C TYR A 97 -1.17 -13.58 13.23
N GLY A 98 -0.33 -14.62 13.29
CA GLY A 98 1.00 -14.59 13.89
C GLY A 98 2.04 -14.68 12.78
N ARG A 99 2.93 -13.71 12.70
CA ARG A 99 3.99 -13.67 11.68
C ARG A 99 5.32 -13.25 12.24
N ALA A 100 6.40 -13.76 11.66
CA ALA A 100 7.77 -13.39 12.00
C ALA A 100 8.60 -13.20 10.73
N ARG A 101 9.72 -12.50 10.86
CA ARG A 101 10.69 -12.40 9.77
C ARG A 101 11.29 -13.77 9.48
N ALA A 102 11.27 -14.18 8.22
CA ALA A 102 11.88 -15.42 7.76
C ALA A 102 13.37 -15.27 7.45
N GLU A 103 13.83 -14.05 7.23
CA GLU A 103 15.21 -13.74 6.89
C GLU A 103 16.02 -13.37 8.15
N PRO A 104 17.21 -13.92 8.32
CA PRO A 104 18.07 -13.59 9.45
C PRO A 104 18.68 -12.18 9.34
N ASN A 105 18.79 -11.63 8.12
CA ASN A 105 19.43 -10.36 7.83
C ASN A 105 18.48 -9.42 7.14
N GLY A 106 18.36 -8.21 7.62
CA GLY A 106 17.56 -7.17 6.97
C GLY A 106 17.07 -6.15 7.96
N GLY A 107 17.14 -4.88 7.58
CA GLY A 107 16.70 -3.77 8.40
C GLY A 107 15.21 -3.46 8.19
N GLY A 108 14.70 -2.60 9.01
CA GLY A 108 13.60 -1.68 8.74
C GLY A 108 12.19 -2.20 8.54
N ALA A 109 11.97 -3.41 8.05
CA ALA A 109 10.61 -3.90 7.76
C ALA A 109 9.89 -4.43 9.01
N VAL A 110 8.57 -4.28 9.06
CA VAL A 110 7.73 -4.78 10.17
C VAL A 110 7.20 -6.19 9.85
N PRO A 111 7.28 -7.16 10.77
CA PRO A 111 7.86 -7.09 12.12
C PRO A 111 9.38 -6.93 12.09
N LEU A 112 9.91 -6.19 13.04
CA LEU A 112 11.35 -5.99 13.13
C LEU A 112 12.05 -7.30 13.48
N MET A 113 13.27 -7.47 12.97
CA MET A 113 14.10 -8.62 13.29
C MET A 113 14.38 -8.71 14.79
N GLY A 114 14.38 -9.93 15.30
CA GLY A 114 14.64 -10.20 16.73
C GLY A 114 13.49 -9.87 17.67
N GLN A 115 12.39 -9.28 17.20
CA GLN A 115 11.21 -9.00 18.03
C GLN A 115 10.27 -10.21 18.21
N GLY A 116 10.61 -11.35 17.60
CA GLY A 116 9.78 -12.54 17.65
C GLY A 116 8.52 -12.44 16.78
N GLU A 117 7.47 -13.15 17.19
CA GLU A 117 6.21 -13.19 16.47
C GLU A 117 5.36 -11.95 16.75
N GLN A 118 4.97 -11.27 15.67
CA GLN A 118 3.96 -10.21 15.72
C GLN A 118 2.57 -10.85 15.58
N ARG A 119 1.68 -10.59 16.53
CA ARG A 119 0.26 -10.96 16.47
C ARG A 119 -0.61 -9.75 16.17
N VAL A 120 -1.55 -9.91 15.25
CA VAL A 120 -2.50 -8.87 14.88
C VAL A 120 -3.88 -9.49 14.76
N VAL A 121 -4.88 -8.82 15.32
CA VAL A 121 -6.29 -9.09 15.10
C VAL A 121 -6.89 -7.91 14.38
N GLY A 122 -7.41 -8.16 13.19
CA GLY A 122 -7.96 -7.14 12.30
C GLY A 122 -9.39 -7.46 11.89
N PHE A 123 -10.15 -6.43 11.58
CA PHE A 123 -11.54 -6.53 11.16
C PHE A 123 -11.82 -5.62 9.97
N VAL A 124 -12.81 -6.00 9.18
CA VAL A 124 -13.42 -5.15 8.17
C VAL A 124 -14.92 -5.40 8.13
N ARG A 125 -15.68 -4.32 8.00
CA ARG A 125 -17.10 -4.34 7.67
C ARG A 125 -17.47 -3.03 6.99
N GLU A 126 -18.20 -3.10 5.90
CA GLU A 126 -18.51 -1.91 5.11
C GLU A 126 -17.22 -1.16 4.71
N ASN A 127 -17.16 0.16 4.89
CA ASN A 127 -15.97 0.99 4.64
C ASN A 127 -15.13 1.23 5.90
N PHE A 128 -15.22 0.35 6.89
CA PHE A 128 -14.48 0.46 8.14
C PHE A 128 -13.56 -0.74 8.33
N ALA A 129 -12.31 -0.45 8.71
CA ALA A 129 -11.38 -1.44 9.20
C ALA A 129 -10.79 -0.98 10.54
N TRP A 130 -10.48 -1.93 11.39
CA TRP A 130 -9.86 -1.66 12.69
C TRP A 130 -8.99 -2.83 13.14
N ASN A 131 -8.07 -2.52 14.05
CA ASN A 131 -7.28 -3.52 14.76
C ASN A 131 -7.71 -3.58 16.21
N GLN A 132 -7.54 -4.75 16.84
CA GLN A 132 -7.81 -4.97 18.24
C GLN A 132 -6.57 -5.57 18.94
N ALA A 133 -6.23 -5.03 20.11
CA ALA A 133 -5.19 -5.55 20.99
C ALA A 133 -5.75 -5.59 22.42
N GLY A 134 -6.08 -6.79 22.92
CA GLY A 134 -6.84 -6.94 24.14
C GLY A 134 -8.20 -6.25 24.03
N THR A 135 -8.49 -5.28 24.90
CA THR A 135 -9.70 -4.45 24.85
C THR A 135 -9.55 -3.17 24.01
N ALA A 136 -8.33 -2.82 23.62
CA ALA A 136 -8.07 -1.62 22.85
C ALA A 136 -8.44 -1.82 21.37
N VAL A 137 -9.23 -0.89 20.84
CA VAL A 137 -9.68 -0.87 19.44
C VAL A 137 -9.18 0.42 18.77
N ALA A 138 -8.49 0.27 17.64
CA ALA A 138 -7.95 1.37 16.85
C ALA A 138 -8.43 1.28 15.40
N ALA A 139 -8.98 2.37 14.87
CA ALA A 139 -9.31 2.48 13.45
C ALA A 139 -8.07 2.25 12.57
N ALA A 140 -8.26 1.58 11.43
CA ALA A 140 -7.21 1.23 10.49
C ALA A 140 -7.62 1.58 9.03
N PRO A 141 -7.81 2.87 8.69
CA PRO A 141 -8.34 3.28 7.39
C PRO A 141 -7.51 2.78 6.21
N LEU A 142 -6.18 2.73 6.36
CA LEU A 142 -5.27 2.19 5.34
C LEU A 142 -5.54 0.71 5.01
N ALA A 143 -6.10 -0.05 5.94
CA ALA A 143 -6.36 -1.48 5.76
C ALA A 143 -7.71 -1.78 5.08
N VAL A 144 -8.58 -0.79 4.86
CA VAL A 144 -9.95 -1.02 4.35
C VAL A 144 -9.92 -1.73 3.01
N ALA A 145 -9.24 -1.18 2.00
CA ALA A 145 -9.24 -1.73 0.64
C ALA A 145 -8.66 -3.16 0.60
N GLY A 146 -7.53 -3.39 1.24
CA GLY A 146 -6.92 -4.72 1.30
C GLY A 146 -7.79 -5.75 2.01
N ARG A 147 -8.41 -5.39 3.13
CA ARG A 147 -9.30 -6.31 3.86
C ARG A 147 -10.63 -6.54 3.16
N GLN A 148 -11.16 -5.57 2.43
CA GLN A 148 -12.32 -5.79 1.57
C GLN A 148 -11.99 -6.72 0.40
N HIS A 149 -10.82 -6.56 -0.20
CA HIS A 149 -10.32 -7.49 -1.20
C HIS A 149 -10.23 -8.91 -0.63
N ASP A 150 -9.62 -9.08 0.53
CA ASP A 150 -9.47 -10.39 1.17
C ASP A 150 -10.79 -10.98 1.65
N LEU A 151 -11.73 -10.17 2.15
CA LEU A 151 -13.08 -10.61 2.50
C LEU A 151 -13.74 -11.38 1.34
N TRP A 152 -13.60 -10.85 0.14
CA TRP A 152 -14.29 -11.42 -1.02
C TRP A 152 -13.43 -12.39 -1.83
N LEU A 153 -12.11 -12.18 -1.92
CA LEU A 153 -11.26 -12.90 -2.88
C LEU A 153 -10.24 -13.85 -2.24
N ALA A 154 -10.14 -13.89 -0.91
CA ALA A 154 -9.24 -14.85 -0.26
C ALA A 154 -9.74 -16.30 -0.30
N THR A 155 -10.98 -16.53 -0.72
CA THR A 155 -11.55 -17.87 -0.91
C THR A 155 -12.40 -17.93 -2.18
N PRO A 156 -12.47 -19.10 -2.86
CA PRO A 156 -13.36 -19.30 -4.00
C PRO A 156 -14.84 -19.04 -3.65
N HIS A 157 -15.24 -19.41 -2.42
CA HIS A 157 -16.61 -19.25 -1.91
C HIS A 157 -16.98 -17.77 -1.81
N GLY A 158 -16.11 -16.97 -1.20
CA GLY A 158 -16.29 -15.51 -1.14
C GLY A 158 -16.33 -14.87 -2.52
N ALA A 159 -15.45 -15.33 -3.43
CA ALA A 159 -15.37 -14.82 -4.79
C ALA A 159 -16.67 -15.07 -5.60
N LEU A 160 -17.29 -16.25 -5.45
CA LEU A 160 -18.58 -16.54 -6.06
C LEU A 160 -19.72 -15.71 -5.46
N LYS A 161 -19.73 -15.51 -4.13
CA LYS A 161 -20.68 -14.60 -3.47
C LYS A 161 -20.54 -13.16 -3.97
N ALA A 162 -19.29 -12.69 -4.15
CA ALA A 162 -19.02 -11.39 -4.74
C ALA A 162 -19.46 -11.31 -6.19
N ALA A 163 -19.14 -12.32 -7.03
CA ALA A 163 -19.59 -12.38 -8.42
C ALA A 163 -21.10 -12.25 -8.56
N LYS A 164 -21.85 -12.93 -7.69
CA LYS A 164 -23.32 -12.84 -7.64
C LYS A 164 -23.78 -11.48 -7.14
N ARG A 165 -23.22 -10.98 -6.04
CA ARG A 165 -23.62 -9.72 -5.40
C ARG A 165 -23.37 -8.50 -6.27
N PHE A 166 -22.27 -8.51 -7.03
CA PHE A 166 -21.81 -7.38 -7.85
C PHE A 166 -22.06 -7.61 -9.36
N ASN A 167 -23.04 -8.46 -9.70
CA ASN A 167 -23.55 -8.65 -11.07
C ASN A 167 -22.44 -8.97 -12.09
N ALA A 168 -21.66 -10.03 -11.85
CA ALA A 168 -20.60 -10.45 -12.74
C ALA A 168 -21.09 -10.69 -14.18
N THR A 169 -20.24 -10.37 -15.14
CA THR A 169 -20.41 -10.74 -16.55
C THR A 169 -19.58 -11.98 -16.87
N SER A 170 -20.10 -12.84 -17.75
CA SER A 170 -19.38 -14.03 -18.20
C SER A 170 -18.54 -13.76 -19.45
N GLY A 171 -17.53 -14.58 -19.65
CA GLY A 171 -16.66 -14.57 -20.83
C GLY A 171 -15.77 -15.80 -20.88
N THR A 172 -14.79 -15.77 -21.76
CA THR A 172 -13.71 -16.76 -21.83
C THR A 172 -12.36 -16.07 -21.89
N ARG A 173 -11.32 -16.72 -21.35
CA ARG A 173 -9.95 -16.22 -21.41
C ARG A 173 -8.95 -17.37 -21.45
N THR A 174 -7.96 -17.25 -22.33
CA THR A 174 -6.85 -18.19 -22.42
C THR A 174 -5.65 -17.66 -21.64
N VAL A 175 -5.13 -18.47 -20.72
CA VAL A 175 -3.93 -18.19 -19.94
C VAL A 175 -3.02 -19.42 -20.02
N ASP A 176 -1.78 -19.24 -20.41
CA ASP A 176 -0.77 -20.30 -20.55
C ASP A 176 -1.27 -21.51 -21.40
N GLY A 177 -1.99 -21.19 -22.50
CA GLY A 177 -2.54 -22.18 -23.44
C GLY A 177 -3.82 -22.88 -22.98
N LYS A 178 -4.29 -22.65 -21.76
CA LYS A 178 -5.53 -23.20 -21.21
C LYS A 178 -6.65 -22.18 -21.26
N THR A 179 -7.82 -22.56 -21.80
CA THR A 179 -9.02 -21.69 -21.86
C THR A 179 -9.90 -21.92 -20.63
N TYR A 180 -10.31 -20.83 -20.01
CA TYR A 180 -11.17 -20.78 -18.83
C TYR A 180 -12.47 -20.06 -19.16
N ASN A 181 -13.58 -20.50 -18.56
CA ASN A 181 -14.73 -19.62 -18.39
C ASN A 181 -14.42 -18.57 -17.34
N THR A 182 -14.92 -17.34 -17.53
CA THR A 182 -14.62 -16.24 -16.63
C THR A 182 -15.87 -15.56 -16.08
N LEU A 183 -15.75 -15.01 -14.87
CA LEU A 183 -16.73 -14.13 -14.23
C LEU A 183 -16.01 -12.84 -13.84
N ALA A 184 -16.35 -11.72 -14.49
CA ALA A 184 -15.74 -10.42 -14.26
C ALA A 184 -16.71 -9.47 -13.55
N PHE A 185 -16.26 -8.79 -12.50
CA PHE A 185 -17.04 -7.83 -11.74
C PHE A 185 -16.14 -6.77 -11.08
N ALA A 186 -16.75 -5.70 -10.58
CA ALA A 186 -16.05 -4.66 -9.83
C ALA A 186 -16.83 -4.30 -8.56
N VAL A 187 -16.08 -4.03 -7.49
CA VAL A 187 -16.57 -3.45 -6.25
C VAL A 187 -16.11 -2.00 -6.22
N PRO A 188 -17.00 -1.02 -6.40
CA PRO A 188 -16.63 0.39 -6.51
C PRO A 188 -15.78 0.87 -5.34
N GLY A 189 -14.66 1.51 -5.63
CA GLY A 189 -13.74 2.04 -4.61
C GLY A 189 -12.90 0.99 -3.88
N ALA A 190 -13.05 -0.32 -4.20
CA ALA A 190 -12.31 -1.39 -3.52
C ALA A 190 -11.45 -2.21 -4.48
N PHE A 191 -12.04 -2.86 -5.50
CA PHE A 191 -11.28 -3.66 -6.46
C PHE A 191 -12.11 -4.02 -7.71
N ALA A 192 -11.42 -4.44 -8.77
CA ALA A 192 -12.00 -5.16 -9.89
C ALA A 192 -11.42 -6.58 -9.93
N ALA A 193 -12.23 -7.58 -10.33
CA ALA A 193 -11.80 -8.98 -10.33
C ALA A 193 -12.35 -9.75 -11.53
N THR A 194 -11.58 -10.76 -11.96
CA THR A 194 -11.98 -11.76 -12.93
C THR A 194 -11.64 -13.13 -12.34
N LEU A 195 -12.67 -13.95 -12.11
CA LEU A 195 -12.52 -15.34 -11.71
C LEU A 195 -12.28 -16.18 -12.96
N LEU A 196 -11.35 -17.12 -12.92
CA LEU A 196 -11.08 -18.10 -13.94
C LEU A 196 -11.56 -19.46 -13.42
N LEU A 197 -12.59 -20.00 -14.06
CA LEU A 197 -13.20 -21.28 -13.70
C LEU A 197 -12.58 -22.40 -14.52
N ASP A 198 -12.16 -23.45 -13.86
CA ASP A 198 -11.64 -24.66 -14.48
C ASP A 198 -12.75 -25.51 -15.13
N ALA A 199 -12.39 -26.55 -15.85
CA ALA A 199 -13.33 -27.44 -16.53
C ALA A 199 -14.33 -28.13 -15.57
N ASP A 200 -13.92 -28.37 -14.32
CA ASP A 200 -14.76 -28.90 -13.25
C ASP A 200 -15.54 -27.81 -12.49
N ASN A 201 -15.57 -26.58 -13.02
CA ASN A 201 -16.20 -25.37 -12.46
C ASN A 201 -15.64 -24.92 -11.10
N THR A 202 -14.46 -25.38 -10.70
CA THR A 202 -13.76 -24.79 -9.55
C THR A 202 -13.07 -23.47 -9.95
N VAL A 203 -12.89 -22.56 -8.99
CA VAL A 203 -12.13 -21.32 -9.21
C VAL A 203 -10.65 -21.62 -9.14
N ALA A 204 -9.99 -21.71 -10.28
CA ALA A 204 -8.54 -22.00 -10.33
C ALA A 204 -7.69 -20.76 -10.03
N ARG A 205 -8.17 -19.60 -10.47
CA ARG A 205 -7.42 -18.34 -10.39
C ARG A 205 -8.37 -17.14 -10.30
N ILE A 206 -7.91 -16.13 -9.60
CA ILE A 206 -8.52 -14.79 -9.59
C ILE A 206 -7.47 -13.79 -10.01
N ASP A 207 -7.74 -13.03 -11.07
CA ASP A 207 -6.99 -11.84 -11.40
C ASP A 207 -7.79 -10.65 -10.93
N SER A 208 -7.17 -9.80 -10.13
CA SER A 208 -7.80 -8.62 -9.57
C SER A 208 -6.88 -7.40 -9.64
N THR A 209 -7.49 -6.25 -9.51
CA THR A 209 -6.79 -4.96 -9.39
C THR A 209 -7.35 -4.25 -8.18
N GLN A 210 -6.48 -3.81 -7.28
CA GLN A 210 -6.86 -3.07 -6.07
C GLN A 210 -6.05 -1.78 -5.96
N PRO A 211 -6.57 -0.73 -5.29
CA PRO A 211 -5.86 0.52 -5.11
C PRO A 211 -4.72 0.36 -4.12
N ASN A 212 -3.60 1.00 -4.42
CA ASN A 212 -2.47 1.11 -3.50
C ASN A 212 -2.03 2.57 -3.40
N PRO A 213 -1.80 3.12 -2.19
CA PRO A 213 -1.46 4.53 -2.02
C PRO A 213 -0.16 4.96 -2.71
N VAL A 214 0.78 4.03 -2.93
CA VAL A 214 2.06 4.30 -3.60
C VAL A 214 2.01 3.90 -5.07
N LEU A 215 1.54 2.67 -5.35
CA LEU A 215 1.62 2.06 -6.68
C LEU A 215 0.42 2.38 -7.58
N GLY A 216 -0.65 2.99 -7.06
CA GLY A 216 -1.89 3.15 -7.83
C GLY A 216 -2.64 1.83 -7.98
N ASP A 217 -3.28 1.61 -9.12
CA ASP A 217 -3.97 0.36 -9.45
C ASP A 217 -2.97 -0.80 -9.53
N THR A 218 -3.02 -1.70 -8.54
CA THR A 218 -2.05 -2.77 -8.38
C THR A 218 -2.67 -4.11 -8.70
N ALA A 219 -2.09 -4.81 -9.67
CA ALA A 219 -2.53 -6.15 -10.07
C ALA A 219 -2.23 -7.16 -8.96
N THR A 220 -3.22 -8.00 -8.67
CA THR A 220 -3.13 -9.12 -7.73
C THR A 220 -3.60 -10.40 -8.42
N VAL A 221 -2.82 -11.45 -8.29
CA VAL A 221 -3.15 -12.79 -8.82
C VAL A 221 -3.23 -13.75 -7.65
N THR A 222 -4.39 -14.38 -7.48
CA THR A 222 -4.58 -15.45 -6.48
C THR A 222 -4.85 -16.76 -7.17
N THR A 223 -4.11 -17.82 -6.83
CA THR A 223 -4.31 -19.18 -7.36
C THR A 223 -4.71 -20.14 -6.25
N PHE A 224 -5.61 -21.04 -6.57
CA PHE A 224 -6.15 -22.03 -5.66
C PHE A 224 -5.86 -23.43 -6.21
N THR A 225 -5.27 -24.28 -5.37
CA THR A 225 -4.90 -25.66 -5.75
C THR A 225 -5.19 -26.64 -4.61
N ASP A 226 -5.02 -27.93 -4.88
CA ASP A 226 -5.24 -29.01 -3.89
C ASP A 226 -6.67 -28.97 -3.31
N TYR A 227 -7.68 -28.98 -4.20
CA TYR A 227 -9.07 -29.02 -3.79
C TYR A 227 -9.43 -30.34 -3.10
N ARG A 228 -10.03 -30.29 -1.93
CA ARG A 228 -10.46 -31.43 -1.13
C ARG A 228 -11.90 -31.28 -0.66
N ASP A 229 -12.57 -32.41 -0.51
CA ASP A 229 -13.91 -32.46 0.09
C ASP A 229 -13.79 -32.39 1.62
N ILE A 230 -14.50 -31.46 2.20
CA ILE A 230 -14.56 -31.21 3.64
C ILE A 230 -15.95 -31.58 4.16
N GLY A 231 -16.04 -32.65 4.94
CA GLY A 231 -17.31 -33.07 5.55
C GLY A 231 -18.39 -33.47 4.52
N GLY A 232 -18.03 -33.79 3.29
CA GLY A 232 -18.95 -34.26 2.23
C GLY A 232 -19.85 -33.18 1.63
N THR A 233 -19.77 -31.93 2.09
CA THR A 233 -20.66 -30.84 1.62
C THR A 233 -19.92 -29.63 1.09
N LEU A 234 -18.65 -29.49 1.37
CA LEU A 234 -17.79 -28.37 1.00
C LEU A 234 -16.56 -28.89 0.25
N ARG A 235 -16.29 -28.38 -0.92
CA ARG A 235 -15.02 -28.57 -1.62
C ARG A 235 -14.17 -27.31 -1.51
N PHE A 236 -12.98 -27.41 -0.89
CA PHE A 236 -12.14 -26.28 -0.55
C PHE A 236 -10.69 -26.50 -1.01
N PRO A 237 -10.02 -25.44 -1.54
CA PRO A 237 -8.60 -25.52 -1.90
C PRO A 237 -7.74 -25.50 -0.64
N MET A 238 -6.88 -26.49 -0.49
CA MET A 238 -5.97 -26.57 0.65
C MET A 238 -4.71 -25.72 0.47
N ARG A 239 -4.47 -25.17 -0.73
CA ARG A 239 -3.36 -24.24 -0.99
C ARG A 239 -3.83 -23.01 -1.72
N LEU A 240 -3.36 -21.86 -1.21
CA LEU A 240 -3.53 -20.53 -1.79
C LEU A 240 -2.16 -19.92 -2.01
N ARG A 241 -1.93 -19.36 -3.22
CA ARG A 241 -0.81 -18.47 -3.51
C ARG A 241 -1.34 -17.13 -4.00
N GLN A 242 -0.71 -16.06 -3.54
CA GLN A 242 -1.07 -14.72 -3.98
C GLN A 242 0.17 -13.93 -4.36
N GLN A 243 0.11 -13.29 -5.52
CA GLN A 243 1.09 -12.32 -6.00
C GLN A 243 0.44 -10.95 -6.08
N MET A 244 1.18 -9.91 -5.74
CA MET A 244 0.74 -8.53 -5.84
C MET A 244 1.85 -7.68 -6.48
N GLY A 245 1.51 -6.92 -7.52
CA GLY A 245 2.51 -6.14 -8.25
C GLY A 245 3.64 -7.00 -8.85
N GLY A 246 3.39 -8.29 -9.15
CA GLY A 246 4.37 -9.23 -9.67
C GLY A 246 5.23 -9.95 -8.63
N HIS A 247 5.03 -9.67 -7.32
CA HIS A 247 5.77 -10.31 -6.22
C HIS A 247 4.87 -11.25 -5.43
N GLU A 248 5.42 -12.39 -4.97
CA GLU A 248 4.71 -13.29 -4.07
C GLU A 248 4.53 -12.62 -2.70
N VAL A 249 3.27 -12.57 -2.24
CA VAL A 249 2.91 -11.97 -0.94
C VAL A 249 2.38 -12.99 0.05
N LEU A 250 1.78 -14.10 -0.43
CA LEU A 250 1.31 -15.22 0.39
C LEU A 250 1.50 -16.55 -0.35
N ASP A 251 1.94 -17.58 0.38
CA ASP A 251 1.86 -18.99 0.03
C ASP A 251 1.40 -19.76 1.28
N LEU A 252 0.11 -20.12 1.30
CA LEU A 252 -0.57 -20.64 2.47
C LEU A 252 -1.09 -22.05 2.23
N ALA A 253 -0.95 -22.91 3.24
CA ALA A 253 -1.63 -24.20 3.34
C ALA A 253 -2.73 -24.11 4.39
N ALA A 254 -3.98 -24.43 4.00
CA ALA A 254 -5.10 -24.50 4.92
C ALA A 254 -4.93 -25.71 5.86
N ALA A 255 -5.12 -25.48 7.15
CA ALA A 255 -5.03 -26.51 8.19
C ALA A 255 -6.42 -26.90 8.71
N GLN A 256 -7.35 -25.93 8.74
CA GLN A 256 -8.72 -26.16 9.19
C GLN A 256 -9.66 -25.27 8.39
N VAL A 257 -10.80 -25.84 8.00
CA VAL A 257 -11.88 -25.15 7.29
C VAL A 257 -13.20 -25.55 7.96
N THR A 258 -14.02 -24.57 8.30
CA THR A 258 -15.30 -24.79 9.00
C THR A 258 -16.37 -23.91 8.41
N LEU A 259 -17.52 -24.50 8.06
CA LEU A 259 -18.74 -23.79 7.65
C LEU A 259 -19.64 -23.50 8.82
N GLY A 260 -20.47 -22.45 8.71
CA GLY A 260 -21.57 -22.17 9.64
C GLY A 260 -21.13 -21.64 11.00
N THR A 261 -19.84 -21.33 11.20
CA THR A 261 -19.40 -20.67 12.43
C THR A 261 -20.00 -19.28 12.52
N PRO A 262 -20.71 -18.92 13.61
CA PRO A 262 -21.25 -17.57 13.75
C PRO A 262 -20.14 -16.52 13.69
N VAL A 263 -20.31 -15.53 12.84
CA VAL A 263 -19.38 -14.39 12.69
C VAL A 263 -20.21 -13.12 12.80
N ASP A 264 -20.32 -12.60 14.01
CA ASP A 264 -20.96 -11.31 14.27
C ASP A 264 -19.89 -10.25 14.53
N ILE A 265 -19.86 -9.25 13.68
CA ILE A 265 -18.86 -8.18 13.70
C ILE A 265 -19.61 -6.85 13.60
N ALA A 266 -19.71 -6.13 14.72
CA ALA A 266 -20.22 -4.76 14.74
C ALA A 266 -19.06 -3.76 14.59
N VAL A 267 -19.30 -2.68 13.85
CA VAL A 267 -18.32 -1.59 13.76
C VAL A 267 -18.35 -0.77 15.06
N PRO A 268 -17.26 -0.68 15.81
CA PRO A 268 -17.22 0.10 17.05
C PRO A 268 -17.43 1.61 16.81
N ASP A 269 -18.05 2.30 17.77
CA ASP A 269 -18.39 3.73 17.62
C ASP A 269 -17.17 4.61 17.45
N ASN A 270 -16.06 4.31 18.14
CA ASN A 270 -14.80 5.04 17.97
C ASN A 270 -14.17 4.83 16.58
N VAL A 271 -14.48 3.73 15.90
CA VAL A 271 -14.07 3.49 14.51
C VAL A 271 -14.96 4.24 13.53
N ARG A 272 -16.28 4.25 13.75
CA ARG A 272 -17.24 5.07 12.95
C ARG A 272 -16.94 6.56 13.07
N GLY A 273 -16.65 7.00 14.28
CA GLY A 273 -16.34 8.39 14.60
C GLY A 273 -14.90 8.80 14.33
N PHE A 274 -14.05 7.91 13.83
CA PHE A 274 -12.64 8.21 13.60
C PHE A 274 -12.45 9.41 12.66
N ARG A 275 -11.56 10.32 13.05
CA ARG A 275 -11.07 11.44 12.25
C ARG A 275 -9.57 11.53 12.39
N GLU A 276 -8.90 11.86 11.29
CA GLU A 276 -7.46 12.16 11.36
C GLU A 276 -7.20 13.35 12.29
N ASN A 277 -6.26 13.14 13.18
CA ASN A 277 -5.79 14.19 14.10
C ASN A 277 -4.29 14.40 13.93
N VAL A 278 -3.88 15.65 13.86
CA VAL A 278 -2.47 16.04 13.76
C VAL A 278 -2.10 16.87 14.99
N ALA A 279 -1.28 16.27 15.85
CA ALA A 279 -0.69 16.97 16.99
C ALA A 279 0.49 17.81 16.50
N VAL A 280 0.39 19.12 16.64
CA VAL A 280 1.44 20.07 16.25
C VAL A 280 2.31 20.40 17.46
N MET A 281 3.60 20.10 17.38
CA MET A 281 4.56 20.39 18.44
C MET A 281 5.73 21.22 17.90
N PRO A 282 6.00 22.43 18.40
CA PRO A 282 7.17 23.20 18.02
C PRO A 282 8.44 22.50 18.52
N VAL A 283 9.42 22.34 17.65
CA VAL A 283 10.72 21.70 17.95
C VAL A 283 11.83 22.74 18.04
N ALA A 284 11.80 23.72 17.15
CA ALA A 284 12.71 24.87 17.10
C ALA A 284 11.99 26.04 16.40
N GLU A 285 12.62 27.20 16.36
CA GLU A 285 12.12 28.33 15.57
C GLU A 285 11.96 27.93 14.10
N GLY A 286 10.75 28.04 13.56
CA GLY A 286 10.41 27.64 12.18
C GLY A 286 10.38 26.14 11.94
N VAL A 287 10.37 25.28 12.98
CA VAL A 287 10.35 23.83 12.84
C VAL A 287 9.30 23.21 13.76
N TRP A 288 8.41 22.39 13.19
CA TRP A 288 7.33 21.71 13.92
C TRP A 288 7.31 20.22 13.61
N PHE A 289 7.08 19.42 14.64
CA PHE A 289 6.74 18.02 14.51
C PHE A 289 5.21 17.87 14.38
N LEU A 290 4.76 17.13 13.38
CA LEU A 290 3.37 16.86 13.07
C LEU A 290 3.06 15.39 13.37
N GLY A 291 2.62 15.14 14.60
CA GLY A 291 2.38 13.81 15.16
C GLY A 291 0.94 13.34 15.02
N GLY A 292 0.62 12.21 15.70
CA GLY A 292 -0.74 11.65 15.79
C GLY A 292 -1.01 10.43 14.93
N GLY A 293 -0.04 9.93 14.17
CA GLY A 293 -0.09 8.66 13.44
C GLY A 293 1.05 7.73 13.85
N SER A 294 1.07 6.53 13.28
CA SER A 294 2.22 5.61 13.41
C SER A 294 3.48 6.18 12.76
N HIS A 295 3.30 6.95 11.69
CA HIS A 295 4.33 7.70 10.97
C HIS A 295 3.96 9.17 10.96
N ASN A 296 4.96 10.03 11.09
CA ASN A 296 4.79 11.45 11.38
C ASN A 296 5.57 12.29 10.37
N SER A 297 5.36 13.60 10.40
CA SER A 297 6.01 14.54 9.49
C SER A 297 6.71 15.65 10.27
N VAL A 298 7.66 16.34 9.62
CA VAL A 298 8.27 17.57 10.14
C VAL A 298 8.01 18.68 9.14
N ALA A 299 7.44 19.78 9.61
CA ALA A 299 7.27 20.99 8.83
C ALA A 299 8.41 21.97 9.15
N ILE A 300 8.98 22.56 8.10
CA ILE A 300 10.09 23.50 8.18
C ILE A 300 9.71 24.76 7.42
N GLU A 301 9.71 25.90 8.10
CA GLU A 301 9.48 27.19 7.49
C GLU A 301 10.71 27.61 6.65
N MET A 302 10.45 27.96 5.40
CA MET A 302 11.42 28.55 4.49
C MET A 302 10.97 29.98 4.14
N ASP A 303 11.80 30.72 3.42
CA ASP A 303 11.50 32.12 3.08
C ASP A 303 10.14 32.29 2.38
N LYS A 304 9.78 31.40 1.46
CA LYS A 304 8.59 31.52 0.60
C LYS A 304 7.56 30.42 0.79
N GLU A 305 7.93 29.30 1.41
CA GLU A 305 7.11 28.09 1.50
C GLU A 305 7.35 27.35 2.82
N ILE A 306 6.54 26.34 3.06
CA ILE A 306 6.80 25.30 4.05
C ILE A 306 7.34 24.08 3.32
N VAL A 307 8.46 23.55 3.79
CA VAL A 307 8.99 22.24 3.39
C VAL A 307 8.48 21.21 4.36
N LEU A 308 7.85 20.18 3.86
CA LEU A 308 7.38 19.04 4.65
C LEU A 308 8.35 17.86 4.46
N VAL A 309 8.80 17.26 5.55
CA VAL A 309 9.54 16.00 5.52
C VAL A 309 8.56 14.89 5.86
N GLU A 310 8.42 13.91 5.00
CA GLU A 310 7.46 12.81 4.96
C GLU A 310 6.01 13.24 4.65
N ALA A 311 5.41 12.48 3.73
CA ALA A 311 3.98 12.43 3.48
C ALA A 311 3.50 10.97 3.66
N PRO A 312 3.21 10.56 4.91
CA PRO A 312 3.08 9.16 5.24
C PRO A 312 1.70 8.58 4.96
N LEU A 313 1.64 7.26 4.87
CA LEU A 313 0.50 6.37 4.98
C LEU A 313 -0.49 6.42 3.81
N TYR A 314 -1.36 7.42 3.70
CA TYR A 314 -2.46 7.49 2.73
C TYR A 314 -3.06 8.90 2.63
N ASP A 315 -3.97 9.10 1.67
CA ASP A 315 -4.59 10.39 1.36
C ASP A 315 -5.13 11.12 2.60
N GLY A 316 -6.00 10.49 3.36
CA GLY A 316 -6.64 11.13 4.51
C GLY A 316 -5.64 11.65 5.54
N ARG A 317 -4.62 10.84 5.86
CA ARG A 317 -3.55 11.26 6.78
C ARG A 317 -2.74 12.42 6.21
N THR A 318 -2.33 12.33 4.97
CA THR A 318 -1.50 13.36 4.35
C THR A 318 -2.26 14.66 4.14
N LEU A 319 -3.54 14.64 3.77
CA LEU A 319 -4.39 15.83 3.69
C LEU A 319 -4.51 16.53 5.05
N ALA A 320 -4.69 15.77 6.14
CA ALA A 320 -4.71 16.34 7.49
C ALA A 320 -3.36 16.98 7.87
N VAL A 321 -2.23 16.33 7.50
CA VAL A 321 -0.88 16.88 7.71
C VAL A 321 -0.68 18.17 6.90
N PHE A 322 -1.13 18.22 5.64
CA PHE A 322 -1.08 19.44 4.82
C PHE A 322 -1.92 20.58 5.41
N ALA A 323 -3.13 20.27 5.87
CA ALA A 323 -3.99 21.26 6.52
C ALA A 323 -3.31 21.84 7.76
N ALA A 324 -2.74 21.00 8.63
CA ALA A 324 -2.01 21.43 9.81
C ALA A 324 -0.77 22.26 9.45
N ALA A 325 0.05 21.79 8.52
CA ALA A 325 1.26 22.49 8.08
C ALA A 325 0.94 23.86 7.47
N ASN A 326 -0.08 23.93 6.61
CA ASN A 326 -0.52 25.17 5.95
C ASN A 326 -1.11 26.21 6.92
N ALA A 327 -1.47 25.81 8.14
CA ALA A 327 -1.94 26.71 9.19
C ALA A 327 -0.83 27.27 10.09
N LEU A 328 0.42 26.77 9.97
CA LEU A 328 1.53 27.15 10.86
C LEU A 328 2.00 28.58 10.65
N VAL A 329 2.05 29.04 9.40
CA VAL A 329 2.60 30.35 9.04
C VAL A 329 1.67 31.03 8.04
N LEU A 330 1.20 32.22 8.41
CA LEU A 330 0.29 33.00 7.55
C LEU A 330 0.96 33.31 6.20
N GLY A 331 0.24 33.04 5.11
CA GLY A 331 0.69 33.32 3.75
C GLY A 331 1.67 32.30 3.15
N LYS A 332 2.11 31.28 3.90
CA LYS A 332 2.96 30.20 3.39
C LYS A 332 2.19 28.90 3.27
N LYS A 333 2.50 28.12 2.26
CA LYS A 333 1.92 26.81 1.99
C LYS A 333 3.01 25.77 1.81
N VAL A 334 2.66 24.51 1.97
CA VAL A 334 3.56 23.40 1.63
C VAL A 334 3.81 23.41 0.12
N GLY A 335 5.01 23.77 -0.27
CA GLY A 335 5.45 23.80 -1.68
C GLY A 335 6.36 22.64 -2.05
N THR A 336 7.06 22.06 -1.06
CA THR A 336 8.01 20.96 -1.25
C THR A 336 7.79 19.88 -0.20
N VAL A 337 7.80 18.61 -0.64
CA VAL A 337 7.80 17.44 0.23
C VAL A 337 9.08 16.64 0.00
N ILE A 338 9.81 16.35 1.06
CA ILE A 338 11.01 15.50 1.05
C ILE A 338 10.61 14.12 1.56
N ASN A 339 10.79 13.09 0.75
CA ASN A 339 10.63 11.71 1.16
C ASN A 339 11.98 11.08 1.53
N SER A 340 12.07 10.50 2.71
CA SER A 340 13.32 9.90 3.20
C SER A 340 13.67 8.62 2.45
N HIS A 341 12.67 7.77 2.18
CA HIS A 341 12.84 6.51 1.46
C HIS A 341 11.51 5.98 0.90
N HIS A 342 11.59 4.90 0.13
CA HIS A 342 10.48 4.39 -0.70
C HIS A 342 9.52 3.43 0.01
N HIS A 343 9.67 3.14 1.29
CA HIS A 343 8.71 2.29 2.02
C HIS A 343 7.31 2.91 2.03
N PHE A 344 6.27 2.07 1.95
CA PHE A 344 4.90 2.54 1.74
C PHE A 344 4.34 3.34 2.92
N ASP A 345 4.77 3.05 4.13
CA ASP A 345 4.43 3.80 5.34
C ASP A 345 5.01 5.24 5.35
N HIS A 346 6.08 5.50 4.59
CA HIS A 346 6.68 6.82 4.39
C HIS A 346 6.24 7.50 3.09
N ALA A 347 5.95 6.71 2.05
CA ALA A 347 5.67 7.21 0.71
C ALA A 347 4.16 7.26 0.38
N GLY A 348 3.28 6.70 1.22
CA GLY A 348 1.86 6.49 0.90
C GLY A 348 1.06 7.76 0.64
N GLY A 349 1.53 8.92 1.07
CA GLY A 349 0.90 10.21 0.79
C GLY A 349 1.58 11.04 -0.28
N LEU A 350 2.62 10.53 -0.97
CA LEU A 350 3.32 11.32 -1.99
C LEU A 350 2.41 11.66 -3.18
N ARG A 351 1.49 10.78 -3.54
CA ARG A 351 0.49 11.06 -4.57
C ARG A 351 -0.45 12.18 -4.13
N THR A 352 -0.88 12.20 -2.86
CA THR A 352 -1.65 13.29 -2.26
C THR A 352 -0.88 14.60 -2.32
N ALA A 353 0.40 14.60 -1.94
CA ALA A 353 1.26 15.78 -1.97
C ALA A 353 1.42 16.34 -3.40
N ALA A 354 1.54 15.47 -4.42
CA ALA A 354 1.54 15.85 -5.82
C ALA A 354 0.18 16.46 -6.24
N GLY A 355 -0.93 15.89 -5.78
CA GLY A 355 -2.29 16.42 -5.97
C GLY A 355 -2.49 17.80 -5.35
N GLU A 356 -1.89 18.07 -4.19
CA GLU A 356 -1.82 19.42 -3.60
C GLU A 356 -0.93 20.38 -4.41
N GLY A 357 -0.09 19.86 -5.31
CA GLY A 357 0.80 20.64 -6.18
C GLY A 357 2.19 20.85 -5.59
N ALA A 358 2.57 20.11 -4.55
CA ALA A 358 3.91 20.15 -4.02
C ALA A 358 4.93 19.51 -4.98
N THR A 359 6.17 19.95 -4.91
CA THR A 359 7.32 19.30 -5.55
C THR A 359 7.82 18.18 -4.65
N ILE A 360 7.91 16.96 -5.17
CA ILE A 360 8.36 15.79 -4.42
C ILE A 360 9.86 15.61 -4.61
N VAL A 361 10.62 15.67 -3.53
CA VAL A 361 12.06 15.42 -3.52
C VAL A 361 12.31 14.01 -2.98
N VAL A 362 12.91 13.16 -3.80
CA VAL A 362 13.20 11.76 -3.47
C VAL A 362 14.69 11.47 -3.62
N ASN A 363 15.16 10.39 -3.01
CA ASN A 363 16.51 9.91 -3.28
C ASN A 363 16.70 9.63 -4.78
N ALA A 364 17.86 9.99 -5.34
CA ALA A 364 18.15 9.82 -6.75
C ALA A 364 17.97 8.37 -7.24
N ALA A 365 18.36 7.38 -6.43
CA ALA A 365 18.19 5.96 -6.74
C ALA A 365 16.71 5.52 -6.73
N ALA A 366 15.84 6.19 -5.98
CA ALA A 366 14.42 5.89 -5.92
C ALA A 366 13.59 6.65 -6.97
N LYS A 367 14.14 7.68 -7.62
CA LYS A 367 13.39 8.50 -8.58
C LYS A 367 12.75 7.68 -9.71
N PRO A 368 13.46 6.77 -10.42
CA PRO A 368 12.85 5.96 -11.48
C PRO A 368 11.74 5.05 -10.98
N TYR A 369 11.80 4.60 -9.72
CA TYR A 369 10.74 3.82 -9.09
C TYR A 369 9.47 4.66 -8.93
N PHE A 370 9.59 5.86 -8.37
CA PHE A 370 8.44 6.75 -8.21
C PHE A 370 7.88 7.26 -9.53
N GLU A 371 8.70 7.51 -10.54
CA GLU A 371 8.23 7.87 -11.89
C GLU A 371 7.29 6.80 -12.46
N ARG A 372 7.65 5.52 -12.33
CA ARG A 372 6.77 4.42 -12.74
C ARG A 372 5.51 4.33 -11.87
N ALA A 373 5.66 4.42 -10.54
CA ALA A 373 4.54 4.36 -9.62
C ALA A 373 3.50 5.48 -9.87
N PHE A 374 3.95 6.69 -10.15
CA PHE A 374 3.06 7.81 -10.48
C PHE A 374 2.43 7.69 -11.88
N ALA A 375 3.06 6.98 -12.82
CA ALA A 375 2.52 6.73 -14.14
C ALA A 375 1.42 5.65 -14.15
N ASN A 376 1.34 4.81 -13.12
CA ASN A 376 0.29 3.82 -13.00
C ASN A 376 -1.09 4.48 -12.88
N PRO A 377 -2.13 3.89 -13.50
CA PRO A 377 -3.49 4.39 -13.34
C PRO A 377 -3.95 4.30 -11.87
N ASN A 378 -4.95 5.08 -11.52
CA ASN A 378 -5.68 4.98 -10.25
C ASN A 378 -7.17 5.17 -10.55
N LYS A 379 -7.77 4.14 -11.17
CA LYS A 379 -9.15 4.14 -11.68
C LYS A 379 -10.10 3.38 -10.77
N VAL A 380 -9.60 2.37 -10.05
CA VAL A 380 -10.41 1.54 -9.15
C VAL A 380 -10.95 2.36 -7.98
N ALA A 381 -10.07 3.16 -7.38
CA ALA A 381 -10.42 4.14 -6.34
C ALA A 381 -9.58 5.39 -6.56
N PRO A 382 -10.05 6.34 -7.39
CA PRO A 382 -9.27 7.54 -7.70
C PRO A 382 -8.84 8.28 -6.43
N ASP A 383 -7.52 8.43 -6.28
CA ASP A 383 -6.92 9.16 -5.17
C ASP A 383 -6.90 10.68 -5.42
N HIS A 384 -6.39 11.43 -4.47
CA HIS A 384 -6.33 12.89 -4.54
C HIS A 384 -5.56 13.39 -5.78
N LEU A 385 -4.47 12.71 -6.18
CA LEU A 385 -3.73 13.08 -7.40
C LEU A 385 -4.59 12.89 -8.65
N ALA A 386 -5.23 11.73 -8.80
CA ALA A 386 -6.11 11.43 -9.93
C ALA A 386 -7.28 12.42 -10.00
N ALA A 387 -7.90 12.74 -8.86
CA ALA A 387 -9.00 13.71 -8.77
C ALA A 387 -8.55 15.15 -9.08
N SER A 388 -7.31 15.52 -8.74
CA SER A 388 -6.79 16.88 -8.96
C SER A 388 -6.47 17.19 -10.42
N GLY A 389 -6.27 16.17 -11.27
CA GLY A 389 -5.82 16.31 -12.64
C GLY A 389 -4.41 16.88 -12.79
N LYS A 390 -3.64 17.03 -11.72
CA LYS A 390 -2.28 17.59 -11.76
C LYS A 390 -1.25 16.56 -12.16
N SER A 391 -0.19 17.02 -12.80
CA SER A 391 0.99 16.20 -13.09
C SER A 391 1.98 16.24 -11.92
N PRO A 392 2.51 15.10 -11.46
CA PRO A 392 3.46 15.06 -10.37
C PRO A 392 4.80 15.72 -10.78
N ARG A 393 5.37 16.51 -9.86
CA ARG A 393 6.70 17.11 -10.03
C ARG A 393 7.70 16.38 -9.14
N LEU A 394 8.52 15.51 -9.74
CA LEU A 394 9.55 14.75 -9.03
C LEU A 394 10.94 15.34 -9.28
N THR A 395 11.69 15.57 -8.21
CA THR A 395 13.08 16.00 -8.24
C THR A 395 13.93 15.03 -7.45
N ALA A 396 15.10 14.67 -8.00
CA ALA A 396 16.08 13.88 -7.24
C ALA A 396 16.86 14.77 -6.26
N SER A 397 17.07 14.30 -5.04
CA SER A 397 18.10 14.89 -4.18
C SER A 397 19.48 14.67 -4.80
N ALA A 398 20.30 15.69 -4.85
CA ALA A 398 21.68 15.53 -5.29
C ALA A 398 22.39 14.52 -4.36
N ALA A 399 22.92 13.43 -4.92
CA ALA A 399 23.76 12.54 -4.16
C ALA A 399 25.02 13.33 -3.75
N SER A 400 25.15 13.63 -2.46
CA SER A 400 26.40 14.19 -1.93
C SER A 400 27.45 13.09 -1.90
N THR A 401 28.25 12.99 -2.94
CA THR A 401 29.41 12.09 -3.03
C THR A 401 30.63 12.63 -2.30
N SER A 402 30.52 13.70 -1.52
CA SER A 402 31.64 14.20 -0.75
C SER A 402 31.76 13.43 0.57
N SER A 403 32.66 12.45 0.61
CA SER A 403 33.35 12.04 1.85
C SER A 403 33.85 13.32 2.56
N PRO A 404 33.59 13.53 3.84
CA PRO A 404 34.14 14.67 4.54
C PRO A 404 35.64 14.41 4.76
N THR A 405 36.47 14.83 3.83
CA THR A 405 37.86 15.08 4.14
C THR A 405 37.90 16.24 5.16
N ALA A 406 38.47 15.94 6.30
CA ALA A 406 38.63 16.85 7.42
C ALA A 406 39.57 18.01 7.06
N SER A 407 39.04 19.08 6.43
CA SER A 407 39.75 20.37 6.41
C SER A 407 38.82 21.47 5.81
N ALA A 408 37.97 22.04 6.66
CA ALA A 408 37.51 23.42 6.51
C ALA A 408 36.92 23.90 7.87
N ARG A 409 37.80 24.10 8.85
CA ARG A 409 37.49 25.02 9.94
C ARG A 409 37.69 26.43 9.43
N SER A 410 36.70 27.01 8.84
CA SER A 410 36.59 28.45 8.66
C SER A 410 35.57 28.99 9.67
N ARG A 411 36.08 29.80 10.59
CA ARG A 411 35.32 30.47 11.63
C ARG A 411 34.41 31.51 10.99
N CYS A 412 33.13 31.27 11.01
CA CYS A 412 32.16 32.36 10.84
C CYS A 412 31.56 32.65 12.22
N THR A 413 31.96 33.76 12.83
CA THR A 413 31.61 34.16 14.20
C THR A 413 30.36 35.05 14.28
N SER A 414 29.41 34.97 13.35
CA SER A 414 28.21 35.79 13.40
C SER A 414 26.94 35.13 12.90
N CYS A 415 26.53 34.00 13.53
CA CYS A 415 25.17 33.50 13.42
C CYS A 415 24.61 33.26 14.81
N LYS A 416 23.60 34.05 15.24
CA LYS A 416 22.85 33.85 16.49
C LYS A 416 22.25 32.44 16.60
N ALA A 417 22.07 31.74 15.51
CA ALA A 417 21.63 30.33 15.45
C ALA A 417 22.65 29.34 16.08
N ALA A 418 23.93 29.69 16.21
CA ALA A 418 24.94 28.82 16.80
C ALA A 418 24.83 28.73 18.34
N ARG A 419 24.12 29.63 19.01
CA ARG A 419 23.95 29.60 20.49
C ARG A 419 22.81 28.70 20.96
N ALA A 420 21.88 28.29 20.09
CA ALA A 420 20.83 27.31 20.42
C ALA A 420 21.37 25.87 20.52
N ARG A 421 22.55 25.58 20.00
CA ARG A 421 23.16 24.22 19.99
C ARG A 421 23.67 23.73 21.34
N GLN A 422 23.77 24.60 22.36
CA GLN A 422 24.34 24.20 23.67
C GLN A 422 23.31 23.89 24.75
N ARG A 423 22.00 23.94 24.47
CA ARG A 423 20.95 23.70 25.46
C ARG A 423 19.86 22.73 25.01
N LEU A 424 20.19 21.65 24.32
CA LEU A 424 19.30 20.50 24.23
C LEU A 424 19.61 19.60 25.43
N PRO A 425 18.67 19.43 26.40
CA PRO A 425 18.87 18.46 27.46
C PRO A 425 18.82 17.05 26.83
N HIS A 426 19.80 16.23 27.14
CA HIS A 426 19.73 14.79 26.96
C HIS A 426 18.57 14.30 27.83
N GLY A 427 17.47 13.89 27.21
CA GLY A 427 16.35 13.26 27.93
C GLY A 427 14.97 13.62 27.43
N LEU A 428 14.58 13.11 26.27
CA LEU A 428 13.19 12.82 25.97
C LEU A 428 13.06 11.32 25.80
N ALA A 429 13.18 10.62 26.95
CA ALA A 429 12.64 9.30 27.12
C ALA A 429 11.13 9.41 27.30
N ALA A 430 10.38 8.55 26.61
CA ALA A 430 8.96 8.42 26.71
C ALA A 430 8.48 8.35 28.19
N GLN A 431 7.69 9.32 28.62
CA GLN A 431 6.90 9.21 29.83
C GLN A 431 5.53 8.67 29.46
N GLY A 432 5.29 7.42 29.78
CA GLY A 432 3.99 6.77 29.74
C GLY A 432 3.83 5.86 30.93
N ALA A 433 2.82 6.12 31.74
CA ALA A 433 2.12 5.31 32.74
C ALA A 433 2.85 4.94 34.05
N PRO A 434 2.13 4.92 35.19
CA PRO A 434 2.72 4.75 36.52
C PRO A 434 3.09 3.30 36.79
N ALA A 435 4.30 3.14 37.33
CA ALA A 435 4.86 1.87 37.75
C ALA A 435 4.27 1.42 39.08
N ASP A 436 3.85 0.17 39.12
CA ASP A 436 3.66 -0.59 40.36
C ASP A 436 5.02 -1.14 40.83
N ARG A 437 5.21 -1.12 42.16
CA ARG A 437 6.44 -1.45 42.85
C ARG A 437 6.65 -2.96 42.96
N GLY A 438 7.83 -3.42 42.61
CA GLY A 438 8.35 -4.65 43.21
C GLY A 438 9.12 -5.57 42.27
N ARG A 439 10.43 -5.43 42.30
CA ARG A 439 11.51 -6.43 42.39
C ARG A 439 12.76 -6.01 41.64
N ARG A 440 13.83 -5.89 42.41
CA ARG A 440 15.20 -5.75 41.92
C ARG A 440 15.63 -7.00 41.17
N LEU A 441 16.15 -6.85 39.96
CA LEU A 441 17.16 -7.74 39.37
C LEU A 441 18.15 -6.89 38.56
N HIS A 442 19.42 -7.01 38.93
CA HIS A 442 20.54 -6.46 38.19
C HIS A 442 20.73 -7.21 36.88
N ALA A 443 20.77 -6.50 35.76
CA ALA A 443 21.43 -6.94 34.54
C ALA A 443 21.82 -5.70 33.72
N GLY A 444 23.11 -5.60 33.40
CA GLY A 444 23.70 -4.52 32.60
C GLY A 444 23.05 -4.48 31.21
N ALA A 445 22.54 -3.32 30.84
CA ALA A 445 22.04 -3.08 29.50
C ALA A 445 23.21 -2.84 28.55
N ALA A 446 23.54 -3.83 27.73
CA ALA A 446 24.29 -3.61 26.50
C ALA A 446 23.46 -2.78 25.55
N GLU A 447 23.95 -1.65 25.06
CA GLU A 447 23.31 -0.84 24.02
C GLU A 447 23.03 -1.69 22.80
N GLN A 448 21.76 -1.78 22.41
CA GLN A 448 21.33 -2.57 21.27
C GLN A 448 21.79 -1.94 19.95
N PRO A 449 22.38 -2.69 19.00
CA PRO A 449 22.87 -2.17 17.70
C PRO A 449 21.81 -1.47 16.85
N ALA A 450 20.53 -1.80 17.03
CA ALA A 450 19.40 -1.21 16.31
C ALA A 450 19.15 0.27 16.67
N ALA A 451 19.39 0.66 17.93
CA ALA A 451 19.25 2.05 18.37
C ALA A 451 20.35 2.96 17.78
N ALA A 452 21.55 2.41 17.62
CA ALA A 452 22.68 3.13 17.00
C ALA A 452 22.44 3.38 15.49
N GLY A 453 21.80 2.44 14.78
CA GLY A 453 21.45 2.59 13.37
C GLY A 453 20.39 3.67 13.14
N ALA A 454 19.33 3.70 13.94
CA ALA A 454 18.27 4.70 13.87
C ALA A 454 18.80 6.11 14.20
N GLN A 455 19.65 6.24 15.22
CA GLN A 455 20.30 7.51 15.57
C GLN A 455 21.27 8.00 14.48
N ARG A 456 21.94 7.09 13.78
CA ARG A 456 22.81 7.44 12.65
C ARG A 456 22.00 7.95 11.48
N GLN A 457 20.90 7.30 11.12
CA GLN A 457 20.00 7.74 10.06
C GLN A 457 19.35 9.09 10.37
N GLN A 458 18.93 9.33 11.62
CA GLN A 458 18.41 10.64 12.05
C GLN A 458 19.48 11.73 11.93
N ARG A 459 20.75 11.47 12.32
CA ARG A 459 21.84 12.43 12.17
C ARG A 459 22.15 12.73 10.71
N GLU A 460 22.13 11.72 9.85
CA GLU A 460 22.34 11.88 8.40
C GLU A 460 21.21 12.66 7.75
N LEU A 461 19.95 12.44 8.16
CA LEU A 461 18.80 13.22 7.70
C LEU A 461 18.93 14.69 8.09
N VAL A 462 19.22 14.99 9.35
CA VAL A 462 19.44 16.37 9.84
C VAL A 462 20.60 17.04 9.08
N GLN A 463 21.70 16.34 8.88
CA GLN A 463 22.85 16.87 8.12
C GLN A 463 22.54 17.09 6.64
N ASN A 464 21.67 16.27 6.04
CA ASN A 464 21.24 16.46 4.66
C ASN A 464 20.27 17.64 4.52
N ILE A 465 19.39 17.84 5.49
CA ILE A 465 18.53 19.01 5.57
C ILE A 465 19.38 20.29 5.73
N GLU A 466 20.35 20.30 6.66
CA GLU A 466 21.25 21.43 6.84
C GLU A 466 22.06 21.76 5.58
N ARG A 467 22.58 20.74 4.87
CA ARG A 467 23.31 20.93 3.61
C ARG A 467 22.46 21.48 2.49
N SER A 468 21.23 20.99 2.33
CA SER A 468 20.26 21.49 1.34
C SER A 468 19.87 22.94 1.64
N TRP A 469 19.84 23.30 2.92
CA TRP A 469 19.51 24.66 3.38
C TRP A 469 20.62 25.65 3.05
N VAL A 470 21.90 25.27 3.25
CA VAL A 470 23.08 26.11 2.94
C VAL A 470 23.23 26.34 1.43
N GLN A 471 22.94 25.34 0.59
CA GLN A 471 23.08 25.45 -0.87
C GLN A 471 21.99 26.31 -1.55
N ARG A 472 20.86 26.54 -0.91
CA ARG A 472 19.75 27.32 -1.48
C ARG A 472 19.74 28.81 -1.04
N ARG A 473 20.68 29.26 -0.23
CA ARG A 473 20.84 30.70 0.03
C ARG A 473 21.50 31.32 -1.19
N PRO A 474 20.87 32.33 -1.86
CA PRO A 474 21.61 33.17 -2.79
C PRO A 474 22.74 33.80 -2.01
N SER A 475 23.94 33.77 -2.59
CA SER A 475 25.13 34.35 -2.01
C SER A 475 24.84 35.74 -1.45
N CYS A 476 24.74 35.89 -0.14
CA CYS A 476 24.85 37.20 0.49
C CYS A 476 26.27 37.69 0.19
N ARG A 477 26.41 38.51 -0.86
CA ARG A 477 27.58 39.37 -1.03
C ARG A 477 27.51 40.37 0.12
N CYS A 478 28.28 40.15 1.16
CA CYS A 478 28.63 41.21 2.09
C CYS A 478 29.40 42.28 1.29
N THR A 479 28.70 43.30 0.83
CA THR A 479 29.38 44.54 0.47
C THR A 479 30.00 45.12 1.73
N ALA A 480 31.30 45.35 1.69
CA ALA A 480 32.17 45.82 2.76
C ALA A 480 31.88 47.30 3.17
N ALA A 481 30.63 47.65 3.46
CA ALA A 481 30.24 49.03 3.78
C ALA A 481 29.71 49.24 5.22
N TRP A 482 29.77 48.20 6.11
CA TRP A 482 29.33 48.34 7.50
C TRP A 482 30.29 47.71 8.50
N CYS A 483 31.58 48.03 8.36
CA CYS A 483 32.59 47.84 9.41
C CYS A 483 33.32 49.17 9.57
N ARG A 484 32.76 50.09 10.30
CA ARG A 484 33.48 51.16 11.06
C ARG A 484 32.77 51.36 12.37
#